data_065b00aec8d15d75592cf094045f2e6d
#
_entry.id   065b00aec8d15d75592cf094045f2e6d
#
_cell.length_a   1.000
_cell.length_b   1.000
_cell.length_c   1.000
_cell.angle_alpha   90.00
_cell.angle_beta   90.00
_cell.angle_gamma   90.00
#
_symmetry.space_group_name_H-M   'P 1'
#
loop_
_entity.id
_entity.type
_entity.pdbx_description
1 polymer ?
#
loop_
_entity_poly.entity_id
_entity_poly.type
_entity_poly.pdbx_seq_one_letter_code
_entity_poly.pdbx_strand_id
1 'polypeptide(L)'
;MHGESGPAAARSCRTLSYRSTLSVGGLVGGNQRNCNPPPTTRRLVDYNAALATICFMLFLGFADDVLDIPWRVKLALPSLASLPLLIAYSGGTGVVVPKLLRGVLGSPYLELGPLYKLYMVALVIFCANSINILAGVNGLEAGQTLVIACAVLFHNLYELGGPAGEVPAVRDGHLFSAYLMLPLATTTLALLHFNWFPSQVFVGDTFTYFAGMTLAVAGILGHFSETLLVFFIPQIINFVYSVPQLFKLVPCPRHRLPRYDPAPGLLHATPNWNLVNLTLQLLGPCTELRLCVRLLVFQVGCCIGGFVARHALAGVYK
;
A
#
# COMPACT_ATOMS: atom_id res chain seq x y z
N MET A 1 -50.80 42.39 6.17
CA MET A 1 -49.64 42.90 6.91
C MET A 1 -48.61 41.81 6.92
N HIS A 2 -47.57 42.01 6.14
CA HIS A 2 -46.45 41.10 5.93
C HIS A 2 -45.45 41.13 7.08
N GLY A 3 -44.91 39.98 7.49
CA GLY A 3 -43.80 39.90 8.41
C GLY A 3 -42.79 38.92 7.86
N GLU A 4 -41.81 39.44 7.15
CA GLU A 4 -40.60 38.72 6.68
C GLU A 4 -39.71 38.37 7.90
N SER A 5 -39.32 37.10 8.02
CA SER A 5 -38.22 36.69 8.88
C SER A 5 -37.08 36.17 7.98
N GLY A 6 -36.05 37.01 7.81
CA GLY A 6 -34.88 36.75 7.01
C GLY A 6 -33.82 35.89 7.73
N PRO A 7 -32.77 35.47 7.01
CA PRO A 7 -31.84 34.41 7.40
C PRO A 7 -30.69 34.94 8.26
N ALA A 8 -30.79 34.79 9.59
CA ALA A 8 -29.74 35.19 10.54
C ALA A 8 -28.90 34.01 11.10
N ALA A 9 -29.12 32.76 10.65
CA ALA A 9 -28.52 31.58 11.28
C ALA A 9 -27.21 31.07 10.65
N ALA A 10 -26.74 31.66 9.53
CA ALA A 10 -25.63 31.12 8.75
C ALA A 10 -24.24 31.77 8.98
N ARG A 11 -24.12 32.78 9.85
CA ARG A 11 -22.87 33.54 10.00
C ARG A 11 -22.04 33.28 11.25
N SER A 12 -22.49 32.44 12.18
CA SER A 12 -21.82 32.29 13.50
C SER A 12 -20.81 31.12 13.61
N CYS A 13 -20.56 30.36 12.55
CA CYS A 13 -19.70 29.18 12.63
C CYS A 13 -18.27 29.36 12.06
N ARG A 14 -17.85 30.57 11.68
CA ARG A 14 -16.56 30.77 10.99
C ARG A 14 -15.40 31.28 11.85
N THR A 15 -15.58 31.59 13.12
CA THR A 15 -14.54 32.28 13.92
C THR A 15 -14.10 31.60 15.21
N LEU A 16 -14.47 30.34 15.46
CA LEU A 16 -14.15 29.67 16.74
C LEU A 16 -13.32 28.38 16.63
N SER A 17 -12.61 28.15 15.56
CA SER A 17 -11.81 26.91 15.38
C SER A 17 -10.32 27.03 15.70
N TYR A 18 -9.81 28.09 16.33
CA TYR A 18 -8.37 28.23 16.56
C TYR A 18 -7.95 28.59 18.01
N ARG A 19 -8.78 28.31 19.01
CA ARG A 19 -8.35 28.47 20.42
C ARG A 19 -9.00 27.43 21.33
N SER A 20 -8.46 26.21 21.39
CA SER A 20 -8.64 25.36 22.59
C SER A 20 -7.69 24.17 22.59
N THR A 21 -6.40 24.43 22.75
CA THR A 21 -5.49 23.50 23.40
C THR A 21 -4.90 24.22 24.58
N LEU A 22 -5.38 23.88 25.76
CA LEU A 22 -4.89 24.13 27.12
C LEU A 22 -6.00 24.71 28.01
N SER A 23 -6.78 23.85 28.64
CA SER A 23 -7.17 24.07 30.04
C SER A 23 -7.66 22.77 30.68
N VAL A 24 -7.03 22.47 31.79
CA VAL A 24 -7.32 21.38 32.73
C VAL A 24 -8.56 21.76 33.53
N GLY A 25 -9.48 20.81 33.67
CA GLY A 25 -10.39 20.72 34.80
C GLY A 25 -11.64 21.62 34.78
N GLY A 26 -12.82 21.01 34.64
CA GLY A 26 -14.11 21.67 34.95
C GLY A 26 -15.28 20.87 34.39
N LEU A 27 -15.97 20.13 35.25
CA LEU A 27 -17.28 19.51 35.07
C LEU A 27 -18.34 20.54 34.64
N VAL A 28 -18.85 20.47 33.43
CA VAL A 28 -20.21 20.89 33.09
C VAL A 28 -20.67 20.05 31.90
N GLY A 29 -21.77 19.33 32.07
CA GLY A 29 -22.45 18.56 31.01
C GLY A 29 -23.01 19.50 29.94
N GLY A 30 -22.26 19.72 28.91
CA GLY A 30 -22.67 20.43 27.69
C GLY A 30 -22.80 19.42 26.56
N ASN A 31 -24.01 19.39 25.97
CA ASN A 31 -24.39 18.63 24.80
C ASN A 31 -23.32 18.85 23.67
N GLN A 32 -22.33 17.97 23.57
CA GLN A 32 -21.36 17.99 22.47
C GLN A 32 -22.12 17.70 21.18
N ARG A 33 -22.55 18.76 20.49
CA ARG A 33 -22.93 18.62 19.07
C ARG A 33 -21.70 18.10 18.36
N ASN A 34 -21.76 16.85 17.90
CA ASN A 34 -20.78 16.27 16.99
C ASN A 34 -20.73 17.12 15.72
N CYS A 35 -19.87 18.14 15.70
CA CYS A 35 -19.55 18.90 14.51
C CYS A 35 -18.65 18.05 13.62
N ASN A 36 -19.20 17.02 12.98
CA ASN A 36 -18.50 16.34 11.91
C ASN A 36 -18.20 17.37 10.81
N PRO A 37 -16.95 17.53 10.37
CA PRO A 37 -16.62 18.44 9.29
C PRO A 37 -17.38 18.03 8.02
N PRO A 38 -17.74 18.98 7.15
CA PRO A 38 -18.44 18.68 5.91
C PRO A 38 -17.64 17.67 5.07
N PRO A 39 -18.29 16.82 4.30
CA PRO A 39 -17.64 15.74 3.52
C PRO A 39 -16.45 16.21 2.66
N THR A 40 -16.55 17.42 2.10
CA THR A 40 -15.48 18.04 1.31
C THR A 40 -14.23 18.32 2.13
N THR A 41 -14.38 18.83 3.35
CA THR A 41 -13.26 19.11 4.26
C THR A 41 -12.56 17.82 4.68
N ARG A 42 -13.33 16.76 4.95
CA ARG A 42 -12.79 15.45 5.30
C ARG A 42 -11.94 14.86 4.19
N ARG A 43 -12.45 14.87 2.94
CA ARG A 43 -11.68 14.40 1.77
C ARG A 43 -10.38 15.17 1.58
N LEU A 44 -10.39 16.48 1.80
CA LEU A 44 -9.19 17.30 1.70
C LEU A 44 -8.16 16.94 2.78
N VAL A 45 -8.60 16.63 4.00
CA VAL A 45 -7.72 16.17 5.09
C VAL A 45 -7.10 14.82 4.74
N ASP A 46 -7.90 13.86 4.30
CA ASP A 46 -7.42 12.52 3.89
C ASP A 46 -6.40 12.63 2.74
N TYR A 47 -6.69 13.48 1.73
CA TYR A 47 -5.80 13.72 0.61
C TYR A 47 -4.48 14.36 1.03
N ASN A 48 -4.51 15.38 1.86
CA ASN A 48 -3.31 16.06 2.35
C ASN A 48 -2.48 15.12 3.24
N ALA A 49 -3.11 14.31 4.08
CA ALA A 49 -2.44 13.31 4.91
C ALA A 49 -1.76 12.24 4.04
N ALA A 50 -2.45 11.78 2.99
CA ALA A 50 -1.88 10.84 2.02
C ALA A 50 -0.65 11.41 1.33
N LEU A 51 -0.75 12.62 0.78
CA LEU A 51 0.38 13.30 0.13
C LEU A 51 1.54 13.53 1.09
N ALA A 52 1.27 14.00 2.31
CA ALA A 52 2.30 14.21 3.33
C ALA A 52 3.03 12.89 3.65
N THR A 53 2.30 11.81 3.83
CA THR A 53 2.85 10.47 4.10
C THR A 53 3.72 9.98 2.92
N ILE A 54 3.23 10.12 1.69
CA ILE A 54 3.95 9.71 0.47
C ILE A 54 5.21 10.56 0.27
N CYS A 55 5.12 11.89 0.41
CA CYS A 55 6.26 12.79 0.29
C CYS A 55 7.32 12.51 1.34
N PHE A 56 6.90 12.26 2.59
CA PHE A 56 7.83 11.92 3.67
C PHE A 56 8.57 10.62 3.38
N MET A 57 7.85 9.61 2.85
CA MET A 57 8.46 8.34 2.49
C MET A 57 9.40 8.44 1.28
N LEU A 58 9.07 9.26 0.28
CA LEU A 58 9.96 9.56 -0.83
C LEU A 58 11.26 10.22 -0.33
N PHE A 59 11.15 11.19 0.59
CA PHE A 59 12.33 11.83 1.21
C PHE A 59 13.17 10.82 2.00
N LEU A 60 12.54 9.91 2.74
CA LEU A 60 13.25 8.86 3.48
C LEU A 60 13.97 7.89 2.54
N GLY A 61 13.36 7.53 1.40
CA GLY A 61 14.01 6.69 0.40
C GLY A 61 15.24 7.39 -0.21
N PHE A 62 15.13 8.68 -0.49
CA PHE A 62 16.27 9.48 -0.95
C PHE A 62 17.39 9.55 0.12
N ALA A 63 17.02 9.77 1.37
CA ALA A 63 17.99 9.76 2.46
C ALA A 63 18.68 8.39 2.60
N ASP A 64 17.96 7.30 2.36
CA ASP A 64 18.50 5.94 2.37
C ASP A 64 19.50 5.72 1.22
N ASP A 65 19.16 6.13 0.01
CA ASP A 65 20.06 6.04 -1.15
C ASP A 65 21.37 6.81 -0.94
N VAL A 66 21.35 7.91 -0.17
CA VAL A 66 22.53 8.75 0.09
C VAL A 66 23.33 8.31 1.32
N LEU A 67 22.65 7.85 2.39
CA LEU A 67 23.25 7.62 3.71
C LEU A 67 23.47 6.14 4.04
N ASP A 68 22.97 5.20 3.22
CA ASP A 68 23.00 3.73 3.47
C ASP A 68 22.49 3.40 4.89
N ILE A 69 21.23 3.73 5.14
CA ILE A 69 20.59 3.63 6.46
C ILE A 69 20.57 2.17 6.95
N PRO A 70 20.92 1.88 8.24
CA PRO A 70 20.88 0.54 8.78
C PRO A 70 19.48 -0.10 8.72
N TRP A 71 19.39 -1.38 8.37
CA TRP A 71 18.12 -2.09 8.15
C TRP A 71 17.08 -1.98 9.29
N ARG A 72 17.54 -1.87 10.55
CA ARG A 72 16.65 -1.70 11.72
C ARG A 72 15.91 -0.37 11.67
N VAL A 73 16.61 0.67 11.22
CA VAL A 73 16.04 2.02 11.05
C VAL A 73 15.09 2.03 9.85
N LYS A 74 15.43 1.31 8.76
CA LYS A 74 14.55 1.13 7.58
C LYS A 74 13.18 0.53 7.93
N LEU A 75 13.08 -0.27 9.00
CA LEU A 75 11.80 -0.79 9.49
C LEU A 75 11.01 0.22 10.33
N ALA A 76 11.71 1.08 11.09
CA ALA A 76 11.05 2.06 11.96
C ALA A 76 10.56 3.30 11.20
N LEU A 77 11.31 3.76 10.19
CA LEU A 77 11.02 4.99 9.45
C LEU A 77 9.64 4.99 8.75
N PRO A 78 9.20 3.91 8.07
CA PRO A 78 7.87 3.86 7.49
C PRO A 78 6.74 4.00 8.51
N SER A 79 6.95 3.53 9.76
CA SER A 79 5.99 3.72 10.85
C SER A 79 5.80 5.20 11.18
N LEU A 80 6.91 5.96 11.26
CA LEU A 80 6.87 7.40 11.49
C LEU A 80 6.26 8.14 10.28
N ALA A 81 6.62 7.75 9.06
CA ALA A 81 6.06 8.32 7.85
C ALA A 81 4.55 8.12 7.74
N SER A 82 4.00 7.04 8.32
CA SER A 82 2.57 6.75 8.31
C SER A 82 1.73 7.56 9.31
N LEU A 83 2.34 8.30 10.24
CA LEU A 83 1.60 9.04 11.27
C LEU A 83 0.56 10.01 10.73
N PRO A 84 0.83 10.84 9.69
CA PRO A 84 -0.21 11.72 9.14
C PRO A 84 -1.43 10.93 8.65
N LEU A 85 -1.22 9.79 7.98
CA LEU A 85 -2.27 8.90 7.52
C LEU A 85 -3.08 8.32 8.69
N LEU A 86 -2.42 7.82 9.73
CA LEU A 86 -3.06 7.20 10.90
C LEU A 86 -3.87 8.19 11.73
N ILE A 87 -3.41 9.45 11.82
CA ILE A 87 -4.10 10.53 12.54
C ILE A 87 -5.33 10.97 11.75
N ALA A 88 -5.20 11.14 10.44
CA ALA A 88 -6.28 11.56 9.56
C ALA A 88 -7.32 10.45 9.34
N TYR A 89 -6.94 9.17 9.46
CA TYR A 89 -7.82 8.05 9.20
C TYR A 89 -9.05 8.08 10.11
N SER A 90 -10.19 8.27 9.51
CA SER A 90 -11.50 8.37 10.15
C SER A 90 -12.46 7.26 9.70
N GLY A 91 -11.96 6.25 8.98
CA GLY A 91 -12.72 5.07 8.58
C GLY A 91 -13.04 4.14 9.75
N GLY A 92 -13.91 3.16 9.52
CA GLY A 92 -14.19 2.10 10.49
C GLY A 92 -12.96 1.25 10.77
N THR A 93 -12.84 0.76 12.00
CA THR A 93 -11.75 -0.13 12.46
C THR A 93 -12.21 -1.57 12.58
N GLY A 94 -13.34 -1.90 11.97
CA GLY A 94 -13.93 -3.22 12.00
C GLY A 94 -13.70 -4.02 10.72
N VAL A 95 -13.67 -5.33 10.87
CA VAL A 95 -13.49 -6.29 9.79
C VAL A 95 -14.72 -7.18 9.68
N VAL A 96 -15.14 -7.46 8.43
CA VAL A 96 -16.24 -8.39 8.18
C VAL A 96 -15.79 -9.82 8.42
N VAL A 97 -16.49 -10.53 9.30
CA VAL A 97 -16.19 -11.92 9.65
C VAL A 97 -16.75 -12.86 8.57
N PRO A 98 -15.93 -13.78 8.02
CA PRO A 98 -16.41 -14.82 7.11
C PRO A 98 -17.51 -15.66 7.74
N LYS A 99 -18.50 -16.10 6.97
CA LYS A 99 -19.65 -16.90 7.46
C LYS A 99 -19.25 -18.09 8.32
N LEU A 100 -18.16 -18.78 7.93
CA LEU A 100 -17.66 -19.95 8.66
C LEU A 100 -17.24 -19.64 10.10
N LEU A 101 -16.75 -18.42 10.37
CA LEU A 101 -16.29 -18.00 11.69
C LEU A 101 -17.36 -17.26 12.50
N ARG A 102 -18.50 -16.88 11.89
CA ARG A 102 -19.57 -16.16 12.60
C ARG A 102 -20.19 -16.99 13.73
N GLY A 103 -20.23 -18.34 13.55
CA GLY A 103 -20.70 -19.25 14.59
C GLY A 103 -19.82 -19.28 15.83
N VAL A 104 -18.50 -19.05 15.69
CA VAL A 104 -17.55 -19.04 16.79
C VAL A 104 -17.45 -17.66 17.43
N LEU A 105 -17.47 -16.60 16.61
CA LEU A 105 -17.28 -15.22 17.09
C LEU A 105 -18.60 -14.51 17.47
N GLY A 106 -19.74 -15.11 17.16
CA GLY A 106 -21.08 -14.60 17.53
C GLY A 106 -21.49 -13.30 16.83
N SER A 107 -20.68 -12.77 15.92
CA SER A 107 -20.92 -11.49 15.23
C SER A 107 -20.47 -11.53 13.78
N PRO A 108 -21.24 -10.93 12.85
CA PRO A 108 -20.81 -10.76 11.46
C PRO A 108 -19.73 -9.69 11.28
N TYR A 109 -19.45 -8.89 12.31
CA TYR A 109 -18.53 -7.76 12.30
C TYR A 109 -17.71 -7.74 13.58
N LEU A 110 -16.37 -7.65 13.43
CA LEU A 110 -15.43 -7.59 14.54
C LEU A 110 -14.76 -6.22 14.57
N GLU A 111 -14.99 -5.46 15.63
CA GLU A 111 -14.31 -4.19 15.85
C GLU A 111 -12.91 -4.42 16.43
N LEU A 112 -11.87 -4.06 15.67
CA LEU A 112 -10.47 -4.27 16.07
C LEU A 112 -9.87 -3.06 16.79
N GLY A 113 -10.50 -1.88 16.68
CA GLY A 113 -10.02 -0.66 17.33
C GLY A 113 -8.53 -0.36 17.08
N PRO A 114 -7.70 -0.26 18.14
CA PRO A 114 -6.26 0.01 18.00
C PRO A 114 -5.49 -1.04 17.21
N LEU A 115 -5.93 -2.31 17.21
CA LEU A 115 -5.29 -3.38 16.43
C LEU A 115 -5.42 -3.14 14.93
N TYR A 116 -6.49 -2.52 14.47
CA TYR A 116 -6.64 -2.12 13.07
C TYR A 116 -5.60 -1.07 12.66
N LYS A 117 -5.31 -0.11 13.54
CA LYS A 117 -4.24 0.88 13.30
C LYS A 117 -2.85 0.21 13.26
N LEU A 118 -2.61 -0.78 14.12
CA LEU A 118 -1.38 -1.57 14.09
C LEU A 118 -1.27 -2.35 12.77
N TYR A 119 -2.36 -2.94 12.29
CA TYR A 119 -2.42 -3.56 10.96
C TYR A 119 -2.07 -2.58 9.84
N MET A 120 -2.61 -1.35 9.87
CA MET A 120 -2.28 -0.33 8.87
C MET A 120 -0.78 0.01 8.87
N VAL A 121 -0.17 0.16 10.03
CA VAL A 121 1.30 0.37 10.16
C VAL A 121 2.07 -0.82 9.58
N ALA A 122 1.68 -2.04 9.94
CA ALA A 122 2.31 -3.25 9.43
C ALA A 122 2.19 -3.36 7.90
N LEU A 123 1.04 -3.00 7.34
CA LEU A 123 0.81 -2.96 5.89
C LEU A 123 1.72 -1.93 5.21
N VAL A 124 1.85 -0.73 5.77
CA VAL A 124 2.75 0.31 5.27
C VAL A 124 4.20 -0.18 5.27
N ILE A 125 4.68 -0.72 6.40
CA ILE A 125 6.04 -1.27 6.52
C ILE A 125 6.25 -2.37 5.48
N PHE A 126 5.29 -3.27 5.34
CA PHE A 126 5.35 -4.37 4.40
C PHE A 126 5.41 -3.86 2.95
N CYS A 127 4.49 -3.02 2.51
CA CYS A 127 4.44 -2.51 1.13
C CYS A 127 5.71 -1.74 0.77
N ALA A 128 6.21 -0.87 1.67
CA ALA A 128 7.41 -0.09 1.44
C ALA A 128 8.66 -0.97 1.26
N ASN A 129 8.83 -2.00 2.09
CA ASN A 129 10.01 -2.85 2.05
C ASN A 129 9.90 -4.00 1.05
N SER A 130 8.71 -4.50 0.77
CA SER A 130 8.52 -5.71 -0.04
C SER A 130 8.95 -5.54 -1.50
N ILE A 131 8.72 -4.36 -2.09
CA ILE A 131 9.16 -4.03 -3.45
C ILE A 131 10.69 -3.99 -3.50
N ASN A 132 11.32 -3.38 -2.49
CA ASN A 132 12.77 -3.31 -2.35
C ASN A 132 13.43 -4.69 -2.12
N ILE A 133 12.79 -5.57 -1.35
CA ILE A 133 13.35 -6.91 -1.06
C ILE A 133 13.26 -7.84 -2.27
N LEU A 134 12.24 -7.70 -3.12
CA LEU A 134 12.13 -8.42 -4.40
C LEU A 134 12.76 -7.59 -5.52
N ALA A 135 14.07 -7.54 -5.54
CA ALA A 135 14.88 -6.66 -6.38
C ALA A 135 16.13 -7.37 -6.93
N GLY A 136 16.92 -6.64 -7.71
CA GLY A 136 18.23 -7.09 -8.17
C GLY A 136 18.24 -7.70 -9.56
N VAL A 137 17.21 -7.45 -10.36
CA VAL A 137 17.11 -7.80 -11.78
C VAL A 137 16.55 -6.58 -12.51
N ASN A 138 17.20 -6.17 -13.60
CA ASN A 138 16.77 -4.99 -14.36
C ASN A 138 15.30 -5.07 -14.78
N GLY A 139 14.54 -4.01 -14.49
CA GLY A 139 13.12 -3.91 -14.79
C GLY A 139 12.18 -4.56 -13.77
N LEU A 140 12.69 -5.27 -12.76
CA LEU A 140 11.84 -6.03 -11.85
C LEU A 140 11.10 -5.10 -10.87
N GLU A 141 11.78 -4.18 -10.20
CA GLU A 141 11.21 -3.26 -9.20
C GLU A 141 10.14 -2.35 -9.80
N ALA A 142 10.46 -1.73 -10.94
CA ALA A 142 9.51 -0.90 -11.68
C ALA A 142 8.40 -1.75 -12.31
N GLY A 143 8.74 -2.92 -12.87
CA GLY A 143 7.78 -3.82 -13.51
C GLY A 143 6.73 -4.37 -12.55
N GLN A 144 7.13 -4.89 -11.37
CA GLN A 144 6.18 -5.37 -10.36
C GLN A 144 5.28 -4.25 -9.85
N THR A 145 5.83 -3.05 -9.63
CA THR A 145 5.05 -1.87 -9.22
C THR A 145 4.00 -1.52 -10.27
N LEU A 146 4.39 -1.47 -11.55
CA LEU A 146 3.47 -1.19 -12.65
C LEU A 146 2.34 -2.22 -12.73
N VAL A 147 2.66 -3.51 -12.63
CA VAL A 147 1.65 -4.58 -12.67
C VAL A 147 0.67 -4.44 -11.51
N ILE A 148 1.15 -4.21 -10.29
CA ILE A 148 0.27 -4.03 -9.12
C ILE A 148 -0.57 -2.76 -9.27
N ALA A 149 0.01 -1.62 -9.69
CA ALA A 149 -0.72 -0.38 -9.90
C ALA A 149 -1.83 -0.53 -10.95
N CYS A 150 -1.54 -1.22 -12.07
CA CYS A 150 -2.54 -1.54 -13.10
C CYS A 150 -3.64 -2.47 -12.56
N ALA A 151 -3.29 -3.48 -11.75
CA ALA A 151 -4.26 -4.38 -11.13
C ALA A 151 -5.19 -3.62 -10.17
N VAL A 152 -4.64 -2.68 -9.37
CA VAL A 152 -5.43 -1.81 -8.49
C VAL A 152 -6.31 -0.86 -9.29
N LEU A 153 -5.81 -0.25 -10.37
CA LEU A 153 -6.63 0.58 -11.28
C LEU A 153 -7.79 -0.22 -11.87
N PHE A 154 -7.52 -1.41 -12.36
CA PHE A 154 -8.55 -2.31 -12.88
C PHE A 154 -9.60 -2.64 -11.80
N HIS A 155 -9.15 -2.97 -10.59
CA HIS A 155 -10.03 -3.19 -9.45
C HIS A 155 -10.91 -1.99 -9.15
N ASN A 156 -10.34 -0.77 -9.10
CA ASN A 156 -11.07 0.46 -8.86
C ASN A 156 -12.13 0.71 -9.95
N LEU A 157 -11.77 0.54 -11.23
CA LEU A 157 -12.70 0.73 -12.34
C LEU A 157 -13.85 -0.30 -12.31
N TYR A 158 -13.54 -1.55 -11.95
CA TYR A 158 -14.52 -2.60 -11.82
C TYR A 158 -15.54 -2.30 -10.71
N GLU A 159 -15.08 -1.90 -9.53
CA GLU A 159 -15.95 -1.56 -8.38
C GLU A 159 -16.77 -0.28 -8.67
N LEU A 160 -16.20 0.71 -9.35
CA LEU A 160 -16.90 1.93 -9.77
C LEU A 160 -18.00 1.67 -10.79
N GLY A 161 -17.83 0.69 -11.68
CA GLY A 161 -18.83 0.28 -12.68
C GLY A 161 -19.88 -0.69 -12.13
N GLY A 162 -19.70 -1.23 -10.91
CA GLY A 162 -20.59 -2.19 -10.27
C GLY A 162 -21.54 -1.54 -9.25
N PRO A 163 -22.39 -2.36 -8.59
CA PRO A 163 -23.33 -1.89 -7.56
C PRO A 163 -22.64 -1.19 -6.37
N ALA A 164 -21.38 -1.53 -6.10
CA ALA A 164 -20.57 -0.89 -5.05
C ALA A 164 -20.33 0.60 -5.35
N GLY A 165 -20.25 1.00 -6.62
CA GLY A 165 -20.09 2.39 -7.04
C GLY A 165 -21.32 3.27 -6.79
N GLU A 166 -22.48 2.70 -6.50
CA GLU A 166 -23.69 3.43 -6.12
C GLU A 166 -23.61 3.93 -4.67
N VAL A 167 -22.78 3.31 -3.82
CA VAL A 167 -22.57 3.71 -2.43
C VAL A 167 -21.55 4.86 -2.39
N PRO A 168 -21.92 6.09 -2.01
CA PRO A 168 -21.05 7.27 -2.11
C PRO A 168 -19.69 7.10 -1.42
N ALA A 169 -19.65 6.50 -0.22
CA ALA A 169 -18.43 6.29 0.54
C ALA A 169 -17.46 5.33 -0.17
N VAL A 170 -17.98 4.25 -0.76
CA VAL A 170 -17.19 3.26 -1.50
C VAL A 170 -16.67 3.87 -2.79
N ARG A 171 -17.55 4.56 -3.54
CA ARG A 171 -17.18 5.27 -4.76
C ARG A 171 -16.05 6.27 -4.52
N ASP A 172 -16.15 7.06 -3.47
CA ASP A 172 -15.15 8.08 -3.12
C ASP A 172 -13.80 7.44 -2.81
N GLY A 173 -13.77 6.31 -2.09
CA GLY A 173 -12.54 5.56 -1.79
C GLY A 173 -11.87 5.02 -3.06
N HIS A 174 -12.63 4.42 -3.98
CA HIS A 174 -12.08 3.91 -5.25
C HIS A 174 -11.62 5.03 -6.20
N LEU A 175 -12.34 6.16 -6.26
CA LEU A 175 -11.90 7.35 -7.01
C LEU A 175 -10.61 7.91 -6.44
N PHE A 176 -10.51 8.03 -5.10
CA PHE A 176 -9.31 8.50 -4.43
C PHE A 176 -8.10 7.60 -4.76
N SER A 177 -8.29 6.28 -4.64
CA SER A 177 -7.27 5.31 -5.02
C SER A 177 -6.86 5.44 -6.50
N ALA A 178 -7.81 5.62 -7.41
CA ALA A 178 -7.52 5.80 -8.83
C ALA A 178 -6.71 7.07 -9.11
N TYR A 179 -6.98 8.18 -8.39
CA TYR A 179 -6.20 9.42 -8.49
C TYR A 179 -4.73 9.25 -8.06
N LEU A 180 -4.43 8.32 -7.14
CA LEU A 180 -3.05 7.99 -6.75
C LEU A 180 -2.42 6.97 -7.72
N MET A 181 -3.19 5.98 -8.17
CA MET A 181 -2.66 4.88 -8.98
C MET A 181 -2.37 5.30 -10.41
N LEU A 182 -3.15 6.20 -11.00
CA LEU A 182 -2.92 6.63 -12.38
C LEU A 182 -1.57 7.35 -12.55
N PRO A 183 -1.21 8.37 -11.74
CA PRO A 183 0.12 8.96 -11.77
C PRO A 183 1.23 7.95 -11.45
N LEU A 184 1.03 7.09 -10.45
CA LEU A 184 2.01 6.04 -10.12
C LEU A 184 2.27 5.14 -11.33
N ALA A 185 1.24 4.63 -11.98
CA ALA A 185 1.39 3.75 -13.13
C ALA A 185 2.09 4.43 -14.31
N THR A 186 1.72 5.69 -14.62
CA THR A 186 2.29 6.42 -15.76
C THR A 186 3.75 6.82 -15.52
N THR A 187 4.10 7.29 -14.32
CA THR A 187 5.49 7.61 -13.97
C THR A 187 6.36 6.36 -13.88
N THR A 188 5.81 5.27 -13.34
CA THR A 188 6.50 3.97 -13.28
C THR A 188 6.72 3.39 -14.67
N LEU A 189 5.76 3.55 -15.60
CA LEU A 189 5.92 3.11 -16.99
C LEU A 189 7.06 3.88 -17.67
N ALA A 190 7.15 5.19 -17.44
CA ALA A 190 8.25 6.00 -17.94
C ALA A 190 9.61 5.55 -17.35
N LEU A 191 9.68 5.30 -16.04
CA LEU A 191 10.87 4.77 -15.39
C LEU A 191 11.24 3.39 -15.95
N LEU A 192 10.25 2.50 -16.12
CA LEU A 192 10.46 1.15 -16.66
C LEU A 192 11.04 1.17 -18.06
N HIS A 193 10.68 2.14 -18.90
CA HIS A 193 11.28 2.29 -20.23
C HIS A 193 12.81 2.44 -20.17
N PHE A 194 13.34 3.18 -19.20
CA PHE A 194 14.79 3.36 -19.02
C PHE A 194 15.44 2.27 -18.15
N ASN A 195 14.66 1.63 -17.27
CA ASN A 195 15.15 0.58 -16.37
C ASN A 195 15.00 -0.84 -16.98
N TRP A 196 14.30 -0.98 -18.13
CA TRP A 196 14.21 -2.27 -18.83
C TRP A 196 15.57 -2.76 -19.31
N PHE A 197 15.73 -4.08 -19.38
CA PHE A 197 17.00 -4.69 -19.84
C PHE A 197 17.31 -4.37 -21.31
N PRO A 198 18.53 -3.89 -21.65
CA PRO A 198 19.63 -3.46 -20.78
C PRO A 198 19.34 -2.10 -20.12
N SER A 199 19.42 -2.03 -18.80
CA SER A 199 19.03 -0.86 -18.04
C SER A 199 19.98 0.34 -18.29
N GLN A 200 19.39 1.53 -18.44
CA GLN A 200 20.09 2.80 -18.53
C GLN A 200 20.11 3.55 -17.20
N VAL A 201 19.18 3.23 -16.31
CA VAL A 201 19.04 3.86 -14.99
C VAL A 201 18.84 2.81 -13.91
N PHE A 202 19.41 3.06 -12.74
CA PHE A 202 19.19 2.26 -11.55
C PHE A 202 17.91 2.71 -10.85
N VAL A 203 17.19 1.76 -10.24
CA VAL A 203 16.05 2.03 -9.38
C VAL A 203 16.53 1.97 -7.94
N GLY A 204 16.50 3.12 -7.23
CA GLY A 204 16.92 3.24 -5.83
C GLY A 204 15.78 3.03 -4.83
N ASP A 205 16.14 3.13 -3.56
CA ASP A 205 15.22 3.06 -2.42
C ASP A 205 14.20 4.21 -2.46
N THR A 206 14.58 5.36 -3.04
CA THR A 206 13.68 6.51 -3.31
C THR A 206 12.41 6.06 -4.03
N PHE A 207 12.54 5.31 -5.13
CA PHE A 207 11.38 4.84 -5.89
C PHE A 207 10.63 3.74 -5.17
N THR A 208 11.32 2.72 -4.63
CA THR A 208 10.66 1.56 -4.02
C THR A 208 9.85 1.95 -2.79
N TYR A 209 10.35 2.89 -1.98
CA TYR A 209 9.64 3.42 -0.81
C TYR A 209 8.45 4.29 -1.21
N PHE A 210 8.64 5.18 -2.18
CA PHE A 210 7.57 5.99 -2.75
C PHE A 210 6.43 5.11 -3.30
N ALA A 211 6.77 4.14 -4.12
CA ALA A 211 5.80 3.24 -4.75
C ALA A 211 5.06 2.39 -3.71
N GLY A 212 5.80 1.76 -2.78
CA GLY A 212 5.21 0.94 -1.72
C GLY A 212 4.28 1.73 -0.81
N MET A 213 4.67 2.95 -0.41
CA MET A 213 3.82 3.83 0.39
C MET A 213 2.57 4.25 -0.38
N THR A 214 2.69 4.61 -1.66
CA THR A 214 1.54 5.03 -2.49
C THR A 214 0.53 3.89 -2.64
N LEU A 215 0.99 2.66 -2.85
CA LEU A 215 0.14 1.47 -2.89
C LEU A 215 -0.55 1.20 -1.55
N ALA A 216 0.18 1.30 -0.43
CA ALA A 216 -0.39 1.11 0.91
C ALA A 216 -1.48 2.16 1.22
N VAL A 217 -1.20 3.44 0.96
CA VAL A 217 -2.14 4.55 1.15
C VAL A 217 -3.41 4.34 0.31
N ALA A 218 -3.26 3.96 -0.96
CA ALA A 218 -4.39 3.68 -1.83
C ALA A 218 -5.26 2.52 -1.32
N GLY A 219 -4.66 1.44 -0.84
CA GLY A 219 -5.38 0.31 -0.26
C GLY A 219 -6.09 0.63 1.06
N ILE A 220 -5.46 1.44 1.91
CA ILE A 220 -6.00 1.84 3.23
C ILE A 220 -7.17 2.81 3.05
N LEU A 221 -6.97 3.92 2.33
CA LEU A 221 -8.01 4.94 2.14
C LEU A 221 -9.07 4.53 1.11
N GLY A 222 -8.74 3.59 0.22
CA GLY A 222 -9.69 2.94 -0.67
C GLY A 222 -10.52 1.83 -0.01
N HIS A 223 -10.19 1.45 1.23
CA HIS A 223 -10.85 0.36 2.00
C HIS A 223 -10.84 -1.01 1.31
N PHE A 224 -9.73 -1.34 0.63
CA PHE A 224 -9.51 -2.65 0.00
C PHE A 224 -8.12 -3.24 0.29
N SER A 225 -7.58 -2.96 1.46
CA SER A 225 -6.24 -3.39 1.88
C SER A 225 -6.03 -4.91 1.80
N GLU A 226 -7.06 -5.70 2.05
CA GLU A 226 -7.01 -7.16 1.93
C GLU A 226 -6.83 -7.59 0.46
N THR A 227 -7.51 -6.92 -0.47
CA THR A 227 -7.36 -7.17 -1.92
C THR A 227 -5.97 -6.77 -2.38
N LEU A 228 -5.45 -5.65 -1.88
CA LEU A 228 -4.08 -5.22 -2.16
C LEU A 228 -3.07 -6.29 -1.74
N LEU A 229 -3.19 -6.88 -0.54
CA LEU A 229 -2.32 -7.96 -0.07
C LEU A 229 -2.33 -9.18 -1.00
N VAL A 230 -3.46 -9.49 -1.61
CA VAL A 230 -3.54 -10.60 -2.61
C VAL A 230 -2.73 -10.25 -3.86
N PHE A 231 -2.69 -8.99 -4.28
CA PHE A 231 -1.83 -8.56 -5.39
C PHE A 231 -0.34 -8.59 -5.05
N PHE A 232 0.01 -8.59 -3.75
CA PHE A 232 1.38 -8.71 -3.24
C PHE A 232 1.82 -10.16 -2.97
N ILE A 233 1.13 -11.19 -3.44
CA ILE A 233 1.47 -12.61 -3.21
C ILE A 233 2.94 -12.92 -3.57
N PRO A 234 3.51 -12.52 -4.73
CA PRO A 234 4.93 -12.78 -5.01
C PRO A 234 5.87 -12.17 -3.98
N GLN A 235 5.59 -10.96 -3.51
CA GLN A 235 6.38 -10.27 -2.49
C GLN A 235 6.23 -10.95 -1.13
N ILE A 236 5.03 -11.43 -0.78
CA ILE A 236 4.79 -12.23 0.43
C ILE A 236 5.59 -13.52 0.36
N ILE A 237 5.54 -14.26 -0.76
CA ILE A 237 6.32 -15.48 -0.95
C ILE A 237 7.81 -15.18 -0.82
N ASN A 238 8.30 -14.13 -1.48
CA ASN A 238 9.70 -13.72 -1.39
C ASN A 238 10.12 -13.39 0.04
N PHE A 239 9.28 -12.64 0.77
CA PHE A 239 9.55 -12.29 2.16
C PHE A 239 9.59 -13.53 3.06
N VAL A 240 8.55 -14.37 3.03
CA VAL A 240 8.45 -15.58 3.86
C VAL A 240 9.61 -16.53 3.57
N TYR A 241 9.94 -16.75 2.29
CA TYR A 241 11.08 -17.57 1.89
C TYR A 241 12.42 -16.98 2.34
N SER A 242 12.54 -15.65 2.40
CA SER A 242 13.75 -14.95 2.86
C SER A 242 13.91 -14.90 4.39
N VAL A 243 12.87 -15.17 5.18
CA VAL A 243 12.86 -15.03 6.65
C VAL A 243 14.08 -15.67 7.31
N PRO A 244 14.49 -16.92 7.02
CA PRO A 244 15.64 -17.53 7.70
C PRO A 244 16.95 -16.77 7.48
N GLN A 245 17.15 -16.19 6.30
CA GLN A 245 18.32 -15.35 6.03
C GLN A 245 18.19 -13.96 6.66
N LEU A 246 17.01 -13.32 6.58
CA LEU A 246 16.78 -12.00 7.15
C LEU A 246 16.99 -12.00 8.68
N PHE A 247 16.56 -13.06 9.36
CA PHE A 247 16.79 -13.23 10.81
C PHE A 247 18.12 -13.88 11.15
N LYS A 248 19.03 -14.05 10.17
CA LYS A 248 20.37 -14.63 10.34
C LYS A 248 20.39 -16.05 10.96
N LEU A 249 19.32 -16.81 10.76
CA LEU A 249 19.28 -18.25 11.12
C LEU A 249 20.15 -19.06 10.14
N VAL A 250 20.38 -18.54 8.95
CA VAL A 250 21.25 -19.09 7.90
C VAL A 250 22.17 -17.95 7.43
N PRO A 251 23.41 -18.24 6.96
CA PRO A 251 24.31 -17.22 6.43
C PRO A 251 23.63 -16.32 5.42
N CYS A 252 23.69 -15.00 5.64
CA CYS A 252 23.08 -14.00 4.77
C CYS A 252 24.16 -13.07 4.23
N PRO A 253 24.55 -13.19 2.96
CA PRO A 253 25.46 -12.24 2.32
C PRO A 253 24.78 -10.90 2.14
N ARG A 254 25.59 -9.81 2.01
CA ARG A 254 25.06 -8.44 1.82
C ARG A 254 24.18 -8.34 0.56
N HIS A 255 24.62 -8.97 -0.53
CA HIS A 255 23.89 -9.01 -1.80
C HIS A 255 23.48 -10.45 -2.10
N ARG A 256 22.18 -10.70 -2.19
CA ARG A 256 21.59 -12.03 -2.40
C ARG A 256 21.27 -12.26 -3.88
N LEU A 257 22.19 -11.83 -4.77
CA LEU A 257 22.03 -11.90 -6.21
C LEU A 257 22.37 -13.28 -6.78
N PRO A 258 21.82 -13.66 -7.94
CA PRO A 258 22.27 -14.81 -8.72
C PRO A 258 23.69 -14.59 -9.24
N ARG A 259 24.37 -15.65 -9.62
CA ARG A 259 25.70 -15.60 -10.22
C ARG A 259 25.57 -15.44 -11.74
N TYR A 260 26.20 -14.42 -12.30
CA TYR A 260 26.28 -14.20 -13.74
C TYR A 260 27.47 -14.97 -14.32
N ASP A 261 27.23 -15.72 -15.42
CA ASP A 261 28.25 -16.37 -16.21
C ASP A 261 28.37 -15.62 -17.56
N PRO A 262 29.50 -14.93 -17.82
CA PRO A 262 29.67 -14.10 -19.01
C PRO A 262 29.69 -14.90 -20.33
N ALA A 263 30.24 -16.12 -20.31
CA ALA A 263 30.42 -16.89 -21.55
C ALA A 263 29.11 -17.28 -22.23
N PRO A 264 28.08 -17.87 -21.51
CA PRO A 264 26.76 -18.10 -22.07
C PRO A 264 25.81 -16.91 -21.86
N GLY A 265 26.19 -15.86 -21.07
CA GLY A 265 25.31 -14.75 -20.71
C GLY A 265 24.13 -15.14 -19.83
N LEU A 266 24.32 -16.15 -18.97
CA LEU A 266 23.26 -16.73 -18.14
C LEU A 266 23.44 -16.39 -16.67
N LEU A 267 22.31 -16.28 -15.97
CA LEU A 267 22.22 -16.21 -14.51
C LEU A 267 22.03 -17.61 -13.94
N HIS A 268 22.84 -17.95 -12.94
CA HIS A 268 22.76 -19.19 -12.19
C HIS A 268 22.32 -18.93 -10.78
N ALA A 269 21.49 -19.82 -10.22
CA ALA A 269 21.04 -19.73 -8.84
C ALA A 269 22.22 -19.80 -7.86
N THR A 270 22.14 -19.01 -6.80
CA THR A 270 23.02 -19.08 -5.63
C THR A 270 22.24 -19.64 -4.44
N PRO A 271 22.92 -20.08 -3.35
CA PRO A 271 22.24 -20.62 -2.15
C PRO A 271 21.55 -19.51 -1.33
N ASN A 272 20.99 -18.52 -2.00
CA ASN A 272 20.26 -17.43 -1.36
C ASN A 272 18.76 -17.68 -1.40
N TRP A 273 18.10 -17.43 -0.30
CA TRP A 273 16.68 -17.70 -0.08
C TRP A 273 15.87 -16.46 -0.49
N ASN A 274 15.65 -16.30 -1.77
CA ASN A 274 14.77 -15.29 -2.36
C ASN A 274 14.10 -15.84 -3.62
N LEU A 275 13.02 -15.21 -4.06
CA LEU A 275 12.21 -15.66 -5.18
C LEU A 275 12.99 -15.66 -6.51
N VAL A 276 13.94 -14.75 -6.68
CA VAL A 276 14.82 -14.68 -7.86
C VAL A 276 15.65 -15.97 -8.00
N ASN A 277 16.34 -16.37 -6.93
CA ASN A 277 17.13 -17.61 -6.92
C ASN A 277 16.25 -18.86 -6.97
N LEU A 278 15.10 -18.85 -6.29
CA LEU A 278 14.13 -19.95 -6.34
C LEU A 278 13.63 -20.18 -7.76
N THR A 279 13.33 -19.10 -8.50
CA THR A 279 12.89 -19.19 -9.90
C THR A 279 13.98 -19.82 -10.78
N LEU A 280 15.25 -19.47 -10.57
CA LEU A 280 16.38 -20.07 -11.29
C LEU A 280 16.62 -21.53 -10.89
N GLN A 281 16.38 -21.91 -9.64
CA GLN A 281 16.48 -23.31 -9.18
C GLN A 281 15.39 -24.17 -9.81
N LEU A 282 14.16 -23.66 -9.91
CA LEU A 282 13.02 -24.43 -10.43
C LEU A 282 12.99 -24.50 -11.96
N LEU A 283 13.32 -23.38 -12.64
CA LEU A 283 13.17 -23.24 -14.09
C LEU A 283 14.50 -23.26 -14.86
N GLY A 284 15.61 -23.48 -14.15
CA GLY A 284 16.97 -23.53 -14.69
C GLY A 284 17.56 -22.15 -15.02
N PRO A 285 18.89 -22.13 -15.32
CA PRO A 285 19.60 -20.92 -15.70
C PRO A 285 18.98 -20.24 -16.93
N CYS A 286 18.97 -18.92 -16.94
CA CYS A 286 18.44 -18.13 -18.06
C CYS A 286 19.06 -16.73 -18.11
N THR A 287 18.81 -16.00 -19.20
CA THR A 287 19.21 -14.61 -19.32
C THR A 287 18.43 -13.73 -18.33
N GLU A 288 19.00 -12.61 -17.93
CA GLU A 288 18.38 -11.66 -17.02
C GLU A 288 16.99 -11.20 -17.50
N LEU A 289 16.86 -10.87 -18.79
CA LEU A 289 15.59 -10.50 -19.39
C LEU A 289 14.53 -11.60 -19.23
N ARG A 290 14.90 -12.88 -19.47
CA ARG A 290 13.96 -14.00 -19.30
C ARG A 290 13.55 -14.16 -17.85
N LEU A 291 14.48 -13.97 -16.92
CA LEU A 291 14.19 -14.05 -15.48
C LEU A 291 13.21 -12.95 -15.06
N CYS A 292 13.46 -11.70 -15.47
CA CYS A 292 12.54 -10.59 -15.21
C CYS A 292 11.14 -10.88 -15.76
N VAL A 293 11.04 -11.30 -17.02
CA VAL A 293 9.74 -11.63 -17.65
C VAL A 293 9.03 -12.76 -16.91
N ARG A 294 9.73 -13.84 -16.50
CA ARG A 294 9.13 -14.95 -15.71
C ARG A 294 8.54 -14.46 -14.40
N LEU A 295 9.26 -13.60 -13.68
CA LEU A 295 8.79 -13.03 -12.41
C LEU A 295 7.59 -12.07 -12.60
N LEU A 296 7.61 -11.26 -13.65
CA LEU A 296 6.49 -10.37 -13.99
C LEU A 296 5.25 -11.15 -14.47
N VAL A 297 5.44 -12.23 -15.25
CA VAL A 297 4.32 -13.12 -15.63
C VAL A 297 3.72 -13.78 -14.38
N PHE A 298 4.55 -14.22 -13.44
CA PHE A 298 4.07 -14.73 -12.16
C PHE A 298 3.30 -13.65 -11.37
N GLN A 299 3.80 -12.40 -11.35
CA GLN A 299 3.11 -11.27 -10.73
C GLN A 299 1.74 -11.03 -11.36
N VAL A 300 1.64 -11.00 -12.70
CA VAL A 300 0.36 -10.86 -13.42
C VAL A 300 -0.58 -12.01 -13.09
N GLY A 301 -0.07 -13.25 -13.09
CA GLY A 301 -0.85 -14.43 -12.73
C GLY A 301 -1.44 -14.36 -11.32
N CYS A 302 -0.66 -13.88 -10.33
CA CYS A 302 -1.12 -13.66 -8.97
C CYS A 302 -2.19 -12.56 -8.90
N CYS A 303 -2.06 -11.47 -9.65
CA CYS A 303 -3.05 -10.40 -9.70
C CYS A 303 -4.39 -10.91 -10.30
N ILE A 304 -4.33 -11.65 -11.41
CA ILE A 304 -5.52 -12.24 -12.04
C ILE A 304 -6.17 -13.26 -11.09
N GLY A 305 -5.36 -14.18 -10.53
CA GLY A 305 -5.84 -15.19 -9.58
C GLY A 305 -6.48 -14.55 -8.34
N GLY A 306 -5.88 -13.48 -7.82
CA GLY A 306 -6.41 -12.72 -6.70
C GLY A 306 -7.74 -12.04 -7.01
N PHE A 307 -7.85 -11.46 -8.19
CA PHE A 307 -9.11 -10.87 -8.66
C PHE A 307 -10.22 -11.92 -8.78
N VAL A 308 -9.92 -13.06 -9.41
CA VAL A 308 -10.86 -14.18 -9.52
C VAL A 308 -11.25 -14.74 -8.16
N ALA A 309 -10.27 -14.97 -7.28
CA ALA A 309 -10.52 -15.48 -5.92
C ALA A 309 -11.43 -14.54 -5.11
N ARG A 310 -11.18 -13.22 -5.16
CA ARG A 310 -12.03 -12.22 -4.50
C ARG A 310 -13.49 -12.35 -4.93
N HIS A 311 -13.75 -12.48 -6.24
CA HIS A 311 -15.11 -12.57 -6.77
C HIS A 311 -15.76 -13.93 -6.48
N ALA A 312 -15.01 -15.02 -6.57
CA ALA A 312 -15.50 -16.36 -6.22
C ALA A 312 -15.83 -16.46 -4.71
N LEU A 313 -15.01 -15.84 -3.85
CA LEU A 313 -15.22 -15.85 -2.41
C LEU A 313 -16.18 -14.77 -1.91
N ALA A 314 -16.66 -13.86 -2.76
CA ALA A 314 -17.63 -12.82 -2.37
C ALA A 314 -18.89 -13.41 -1.73
N GLY A 315 -19.32 -14.63 -2.14
CA GLY A 315 -20.42 -15.36 -1.53
C GLY A 315 -20.17 -15.86 -0.10
N VAL A 316 -18.90 -15.98 0.31
CA VAL A 316 -18.49 -16.43 1.67
C VAL A 316 -18.65 -15.30 2.69
N TYR A 317 -18.61 -14.05 2.25
CA TYR A 317 -18.76 -12.87 3.10
C TYR A 317 -20.17 -12.28 3.09
N LYS A 318 -20.95 -12.49 2.02
CA LYS A 318 -22.37 -12.14 1.93
C LYS A 318 -23.23 -13.15 2.65
#